data_06f5e8d34f3cc11f83143c2eadad0cb1
#
_entry.id   06f5e8d34f3cc11f83143c2eadad0cb1
#
_cell.length_a   1.000
_cell.length_b   1.000
_cell.length_c   1.000
_cell.angle_alpha   90.00
_cell.angle_beta   90.00
_cell.angle_gamma   90.00
#
_symmetry.space_group_name_H-M   'P 1'
#
loop_
_entity.id
_entity.type
_entity.pdbx_description
1 polymer ?
#
loop_
_entity_poly.entity_id
_entity_poly.type
_entity_poly.pdbx_seq_one_letter_code
_entity_poly.pdbx_strand_id
1 'polypeptide(L)'
;MKLNPVNRTKNGNRYCGPAVISSVTGCTTDEAAKFIRTLSGQRAVRGAYTCHIIEALRQHWGVRSHEHFHIRGGRTKPTLVTWLRENRELLKPGRVYLIVAGNHFQLVSGRRYVCGLTRDVVSIKHDKVKRRARVESVHELIGAPKITGAGLAAIAAKPVQSDRVVARKLAREYGIVIELDGYDDNDDVFGWVDAPFLSYDDDPLRYEGHGGSGWYEIRCKVETLVDYINQRAAA
;
A
#
# COMPACT_ATOMS: atom_id res chain seq x y z
N MET A 1 -11.20 -12.79 12.01
CA MET A 1 -9.72 -12.68 11.94
C MET A 1 -9.20 -12.33 13.32
N LYS A 2 -8.02 -12.84 13.72
CA LYS A 2 -7.40 -12.57 15.02
C LYS A 2 -6.17 -11.68 14.83
N LEU A 3 -6.01 -10.65 15.64
CA LEU A 3 -4.77 -9.88 15.70
C LEU A 3 -3.71 -10.66 16.49
N ASN A 4 -2.48 -10.67 15.99
CA ASN A 4 -1.31 -11.22 16.66
C ASN A 4 -0.45 -10.10 17.23
N PRO A 5 0.34 -10.35 18.29
CA PRO A 5 1.44 -9.46 18.65
C PRO A 5 2.38 -9.25 17.45
N VAL A 6 3.04 -8.11 17.42
CA VAL A 6 4.05 -7.81 16.39
C VAL A 6 5.24 -8.74 16.58
N ASN A 7 5.49 -9.63 15.63
CA ASN A 7 6.62 -10.54 15.65
C ASN A 7 7.91 -9.81 15.24
N ARG A 8 8.61 -9.26 16.23
CA ARG A 8 9.82 -8.48 16.01
C ARG A 8 11.04 -9.15 16.60
N THR A 9 12.04 -9.41 15.78
CA THR A 9 13.37 -9.87 16.22
C THR A 9 14.07 -8.77 17.01
N LYS A 10 15.12 -9.11 17.77
CA LYS A 10 15.86 -8.17 18.65
C LYS A 10 16.27 -6.87 17.94
N ASN A 11 16.78 -6.98 16.72
CA ASN A 11 17.23 -5.86 15.89
C ASN A 11 16.30 -5.62 14.68
N GLY A 12 15.09 -6.19 14.70
CA GLY A 12 14.16 -6.17 13.59
C GLY A 12 13.58 -4.80 13.31
N ASN A 13 13.00 -4.68 12.13
CA ASN A 13 12.40 -3.46 11.63
C ASN A 13 11.36 -2.89 12.62
N ARG A 14 11.44 -1.59 12.90
CA ARG A 14 10.62 -0.90 13.91
C ARG A 14 9.50 -0.04 13.32
N TYR A 15 9.41 0.07 12.00
CA TYR A 15 8.43 0.91 11.33
C TYR A 15 7.01 0.34 11.44
N CYS A 16 6.03 1.23 11.40
CA CYS A 16 4.61 0.86 11.60
C CYS A 16 4.04 0.04 10.43
N GLY A 17 4.47 0.24 9.19
CA GLY A 17 4.04 -0.54 8.05
C GLY A 17 4.37 -2.03 8.19
N PRO A 18 5.63 -2.43 8.37
CA PRO A 18 5.99 -3.82 8.69
C PRO A 18 5.28 -4.39 9.92
N ALA A 19 5.06 -3.57 10.95
CA ALA A 19 4.40 -4.01 12.17
C ALA A 19 2.94 -4.43 11.94
N VAL A 20 2.16 -3.68 11.16
CA VAL A 20 0.76 -4.04 10.88
C VAL A 20 0.66 -5.28 9.99
N ILE A 21 1.54 -5.45 9.00
CA ILE A 21 1.60 -6.68 8.20
C ILE A 21 1.95 -7.86 9.09
N SER A 22 2.98 -7.75 9.92
CA SER A 22 3.38 -8.78 10.90
C SER A 22 2.20 -9.21 11.79
N SER A 23 1.43 -8.25 12.30
CA SER A 23 0.32 -8.54 13.22
C SER A 23 -0.85 -9.31 12.60
N VAL A 24 -1.08 -9.19 11.30
CA VAL A 24 -2.16 -9.93 10.62
C VAL A 24 -1.67 -11.25 10.02
N THR A 25 -0.38 -11.35 9.65
CA THR A 25 0.19 -12.51 8.99
C THR A 25 0.94 -13.45 9.95
N GLY A 26 1.46 -12.92 11.05
CA GLY A 26 2.35 -13.64 11.98
C GLY A 26 3.82 -13.67 11.54
N CYS A 27 4.16 -13.17 10.34
CA CYS A 27 5.56 -13.07 9.89
C CYS A 27 6.37 -12.09 10.74
N THR A 28 7.69 -12.15 10.66
CA THR A 28 8.56 -11.16 11.30
C THR A 28 8.44 -9.78 10.65
N THR A 29 8.75 -8.72 11.39
CA THR A 29 8.77 -7.37 10.81
C THR A 29 9.85 -7.20 9.73
N ASP A 30 10.89 -8.02 9.73
CA ASP A 30 11.93 -8.01 8.69
C ASP A 30 11.45 -8.65 7.39
N GLU A 31 10.70 -9.77 7.48
CA GLU A 31 10.04 -10.39 6.33
C GLU A 31 8.99 -9.44 5.74
N ALA A 32 8.17 -8.81 6.58
CA ALA A 32 7.20 -7.79 6.16
C ALA A 32 7.88 -6.59 5.48
N ALA A 33 9.01 -6.11 6.02
CA ALA A 33 9.77 -5.03 5.42
C ALA A 33 10.40 -5.44 4.08
N LYS A 34 10.90 -6.68 3.96
CA LYS A 34 11.39 -7.22 2.68
C LYS A 34 10.28 -7.24 1.65
N PHE A 35 9.09 -7.68 2.03
CA PHE A 35 7.92 -7.73 1.17
C PHE A 35 7.51 -6.33 0.68
N ILE A 36 7.42 -5.33 1.59
CA ILE A 36 7.13 -3.94 1.22
C ILE A 36 8.20 -3.40 0.25
N ARG A 37 9.49 -3.70 0.48
CA ARG A 37 10.57 -3.28 -0.43
C ARG A 37 10.43 -3.90 -1.82
N THR A 38 10.03 -5.15 -1.90
CA THR A 38 9.78 -5.84 -3.18
C THR A 38 8.68 -5.13 -3.96
N LEU A 39 7.56 -4.80 -3.29
CA LEU A 39 6.43 -4.10 -3.92
C LEU A 39 6.76 -2.65 -4.29
N SER A 40 7.45 -1.94 -3.43
CA SER A 40 7.73 -0.51 -3.61
C SER A 40 8.99 -0.19 -4.42
N GLY A 41 9.83 -1.20 -4.70
CA GLY A 41 11.15 -1.01 -5.31
C GLY A 41 12.15 -0.24 -4.44
N GLN A 42 11.82 0.06 -3.18
CA GLN A 42 12.68 0.83 -2.28
C GLN A 42 13.81 -0.04 -1.69
N ARG A 43 15.00 0.52 -1.52
CA ARG A 43 16.13 -0.18 -0.87
C ARG A 43 15.91 -0.37 0.63
N ALA A 44 15.20 0.55 1.28
CA ALA A 44 14.93 0.50 2.71
C ALA A 44 13.52 1.03 3.02
N VAL A 45 12.85 0.42 4.00
CA VAL A 45 11.58 0.93 4.53
C VAL A 45 11.91 1.95 5.62
N ARG A 46 11.96 3.22 5.25
CA ARG A 46 12.06 4.37 6.19
C ARG A 46 10.71 5.01 6.46
N GLY A 47 9.77 4.79 5.60
CA GLY A 47 8.35 5.12 5.65
C GLY A 47 7.67 4.29 4.57
N ALA A 48 6.40 3.97 4.74
CA ALA A 48 5.63 3.26 3.74
C ALA A 48 4.44 4.12 3.35
N TYR A 49 4.15 4.20 2.07
CA TYR A 49 2.91 4.79 1.58
C TYR A 49 1.75 3.86 1.88
N THR A 50 0.56 4.41 2.08
CA THR A 50 -0.65 3.64 2.37
C THR A 50 -0.94 2.63 1.25
N CYS A 51 -0.76 3.01 -0.02
CA CYS A 51 -0.93 2.11 -1.16
C CYS A 51 -0.03 0.87 -1.08
N HIS A 52 1.24 1.00 -0.69
CA HIS A 52 2.14 -0.15 -0.55
C HIS A 52 1.70 -1.11 0.58
N ILE A 53 1.15 -0.57 1.66
CA ILE A 53 0.63 -1.40 2.76
C ILE A 53 -0.66 -2.10 2.34
N ILE A 54 -1.56 -1.38 1.66
CA ILE A 54 -2.80 -1.95 1.13
C ILE A 54 -2.49 -3.05 0.14
N GLU A 55 -1.57 -2.81 -0.81
CA GLU A 55 -1.17 -3.80 -1.78
C GLU A 55 -0.55 -5.03 -1.13
N ALA A 56 0.36 -4.83 -0.16
CA ALA A 56 0.91 -5.93 0.63
C ALA A 56 -0.18 -6.75 1.33
N LEU A 57 -1.23 -6.11 1.82
CA LEU A 57 -2.35 -6.78 2.48
C LEU A 57 -3.28 -7.46 1.46
N ARG A 58 -3.49 -6.89 0.27
CA ARG A 58 -4.31 -7.46 -0.81
C ARG A 58 -3.80 -8.81 -1.30
N GLN A 59 -2.50 -9.06 -1.23
CA GLN A 59 -1.92 -10.37 -1.55
C GLN A 59 -2.47 -11.49 -0.66
N HIS A 60 -3.00 -11.16 0.51
CA HIS A 60 -3.44 -12.12 1.54
C HIS A 60 -4.91 -12.03 1.89
N TRP A 61 -5.52 -10.83 1.76
CA TRP A 61 -6.92 -10.56 2.09
C TRP A 61 -7.59 -9.73 1.02
N GLY A 62 -8.91 -9.77 0.98
CA GLY A 62 -9.66 -8.69 0.38
C GLY A 62 -9.48 -7.43 1.24
N VAL A 63 -9.24 -6.29 0.61
CA VAL A 63 -9.18 -4.99 1.29
C VAL A 63 -10.30 -4.11 0.73
N ARG A 64 -11.20 -3.68 1.61
CA ARG A 64 -12.25 -2.73 1.29
C ARG A 64 -11.92 -1.39 1.91
N SER A 65 -11.76 -0.36 1.10
CA SER A 65 -11.63 1.01 1.60
C SER A 65 -12.99 1.51 2.07
N HIS A 66 -13.07 1.97 3.32
CA HIS A 66 -14.29 2.52 3.89
C HIS A 66 -14.32 4.03 3.82
N GLU A 67 -13.23 4.68 4.19
CA GLU A 67 -13.18 6.13 4.33
C GLU A 67 -11.81 6.68 3.97
N HIS A 68 -11.80 7.77 3.22
CA HIS A 68 -10.65 8.63 2.99
C HIS A 68 -11.04 10.05 3.38
N PHE A 69 -10.36 10.60 4.38
CA PHE A 69 -10.59 11.96 4.84
C PHE A 69 -9.65 12.92 4.11
N HIS A 70 -10.06 13.36 2.92
CA HIS A 70 -9.31 14.38 2.18
C HIS A 70 -9.66 15.79 2.70
N ILE A 71 -8.67 16.68 2.68
CA ILE A 71 -8.83 18.09 3.10
C ILE A 71 -9.83 18.84 2.20
N ARG A 72 -10.06 18.37 0.97
CA ARG A 72 -10.89 19.05 -0.06
C ARG A 72 -12.40 19.00 0.14
N GLY A 73 -12.92 18.48 1.22
CA GLY A 73 -14.38 18.37 1.42
C GLY A 73 -14.94 19.15 2.61
N GLY A 74 -14.17 20.05 3.22
CA GLY A 74 -14.68 20.85 4.37
C GLY A 74 -14.91 20.06 5.66
N ARG A 75 -14.82 18.74 5.65
CA ARG A 75 -14.92 17.88 6.83
C ARG A 75 -13.58 17.80 7.52
N THR A 76 -13.53 18.25 8.77
CA THR A 76 -12.34 18.05 9.60
C THR A 76 -12.12 16.57 9.85
N LYS A 77 -10.90 16.08 9.62
CA LYS A 77 -10.52 14.69 9.94
C LYS A 77 -10.87 14.37 11.40
N PRO A 78 -11.67 13.33 11.69
CA PRO A 78 -11.99 12.97 13.08
C PRO A 78 -10.73 12.51 13.81
N THR A 79 -10.72 12.60 15.13
CA THR A 79 -9.71 11.91 15.91
C THR A 79 -9.98 10.41 15.92
N LEU A 80 -8.95 9.60 16.20
CA LEU A 80 -9.12 8.15 16.31
C LEU A 80 -10.22 7.79 17.34
N VAL A 81 -10.26 8.45 18.50
CA VAL A 81 -11.28 8.18 19.51
C VAL A 81 -12.68 8.56 19.03
N THR A 82 -12.81 9.67 18.28
CA THR A 82 -14.08 10.09 17.69
C THR A 82 -14.55 9.05 16.67
N TRP A 83 -13.67 8.68 15.75
CA TRP A 83 -13.99 7.67 14.73
C TRP A 83 -14.40 6.33 15.35
N LEU A 84 -13.65 5.82 16.32
CA LEU A 84 -13.96 4.59 17.04
C LEU A 84 -15.31 4.64 17.78
N ARG A 85 -15.70 5.80 18.29
CA ARG A 85 -16.98 6.00 18.96
C ARG A 85 -18.15 6.00 17.98
N GLU A 86 -18.00 6.70 16.87
CA GLU A 86 -19.04 6.87 15.84
C GLU A 86 -19.27 5.60 15.02
N ASN A 87 -18.23 4.77 14.87
CA ASN A 87 -18.26 3.54 14.08
C ASN A 87 -18.32 2.26 14.92
N ARG A 88 -18.92 2.30 16.10
CA ARG A 88 -19.03 1.12 17.01
C ARG A 88 -19.67 -0.09 16.35
N GLU A 89 -20.65 0.12 15.49
CA GLU A 89 -21.35 -0.94 14.76
C GLU A 89 -20.44 -1.72 13.82
N LEU A 90 -19.40 -1.07 13.29
CA LEU A 90 -18.40 -1.70 12.44
C LEU A 90 -17.39 -2.51 13.24
N LEU A 91 -17.09 -2.09 14.48
CA LEU A 91 -16.05 -2.66 15.34
C LEU A 91 -16.46 -3.96 16.00
N LYS A 92 -16.94 -4.93 15.23
CA LYS A 92 -17.31 -6.26 15.72
C LYS A 92 -16.06 -7.13 15.89
N PRO A 93 -16.05 -8.06 16.87
CA PRO A 93 -14.99 -9.07 16.98
C PRO A 93 -14.84 -9.84 15.66
N GLY A 94 -13.61 -10.11 15.24
CA GLY A 94 -13.31 -10.83 14.01
C GLY A 94 -13.20 -9.97 12.75
N ARG A 95 -13.73 -8.75 12.76
CA ARG A 95 -13.46 -7.75 11.71
C ARG A 95 -12.19 -6.98 12.06
N VAL A 96 -11.32 -6.79 11.09
CA VAL A 96 -10.04 -6.09 11.28
C VAL A 96 -9.99 -4.88 10.37
N TYR A 97 -9.65 -3.74 10.93
CA TYR A 97 -9.51 -2.48 10.23
C TYR A 97 -8.06 -2.00 10.31
N LEU A 98 -7.45 -1.72 9.15
CA LEU A 98 -6.27 -0.91 9.04
C LEU A 98 -6.70 0.56 9.10
N ILE A 99 -6.21 1.28 10.09
CA ILE A 99 -6.50 2.71 10.26
C ILE A 99 -5.18 3.46 10.12
N VAL A 100 -5.15 4.44 9.22
CA VAL A 100 -4.07 5.42 9.12
C VAL A 100 -4.47 6.65 9.90
N ALA A 101 -3.73 6.97 10.96
CA ALA A 101 -4.00 8.16 11.77
C ALA A 101 -2.71 8.78 12.29
N GLY A 102 -2.52 10.07 12.02
CA GLY A 102 -1.32 10.82 12.42
C GLY A 102 -0.05 10.23 11.83
N ASN A 103 -0.05 9.94 10.54
CA ASN A 103 1.04 9.31 9.78
C ASN A 103 1.48 7.95 10.39
N HIS A 104 0.55 7.21 10.99
CA HIS A 104 0.85 5.95 11.64
C HIS A 104 -0.16 4.85 11.27
N PHE A 105 0.36 3.69 10.86
CA PHE A 105 -0.45 2.50 10.58
C PHE A 105 -0.77 1.75 11.87
N GLN A 106 -2.03 1.37 12.03
CA GLN A 106 -2.51 0.67 13.20
C GLN A 106 -3.69 -0.24 12.85
N LEU A 107 -3.86 -1.32 13.60
CA LEU A 107 -4.94 -2.27 13.40
C LEU A 107 -5.90 -2.24 14.60
N VAL A 108 -7.18 -2.32 14.28
CA VAL A 108 -8.27 -2.39 15.25
C VAL A 108 -9.16 -3.58 14.94
N SER A 109 -9.55 -4.34 15.97
CA SER A 109 -10.54 -5.42 15.88
C SER A 109 -11.39 -5.43 17.14
N GLY A 110 -12.65 -5.02 17.03
CA GLY A 110 -13.48 -4.80 18.21
C GLY A 110 -12.86 -3.79 19.17
N ARG A 111 -12.58 -4.23 20.39
CA ARG A 111 -11.88 -3.40 21.42
C ARG A 111 -10.37 -3.64 21.48
N ARG A 112 -9.82 -4.42 20.56
CA ARG A 112 -8.39 -4.74 20.50
C ARG A 112 -7.68 -3.83 19.51
N TYR A 113 -6.45 -3.53 19.81
CA TYR A 113 -5.59 -2.63 19.06
C TYR A 113 -4.16 -3.18 19.03
N VAL A 114 -3.47 -2.99 17.91
CA VAL A 114 -2.04 -3.27 17.79
C VAL A 114 -1.39 -2.34 16.78
N CYS A 115 -0.17 -1.93 17.06
CA CYS A 115 0.70 -1.18 16.15
C CYS A 115 2.18 -1.38 16.54
N GLY A 116 3.08 -0.80 15.77
CA GLY A 116 4.52 -0.87 16.05
C GLY A 116 4.95 -0.30 17.42
N LEU A 117 4.14 0.58 18.03
CA LEU A 117 4.43 1.18 19.34
C LEU A 117 3.96 0.30 20.49
N THR A 118 2.77 -0.32 20.37
CA THR A 118 2.25 -1.21 21.42
C THR A 118 2.93 -2.57 21.40
N ARG A 119 3.32 -3.04 20.22
CA ARG A 119 3.84 -4.39 19.94
C ARG A 119 2.85 -5.50 20.24
N ASP A 120 2.25 -5.48 21.43
CA ASP A 120 1.23 -6.42 21.87
C ASP A 120 -0.16 -5.99 21.46
N VAL A 121 -1.07 -6.96 21.39
CA VAL A 121 -2.49 -6.70 21.22
C VAL A 121 -3.06 -6.18 22.53
N VAL A 122 -3.35 -4.90 22.57
CA VAL A 122 -3.83 -4.19 23.77
C VAL A 122 -5.28 -3.73 23.61
N SER A 123 -5.85 -3.22 24.68
CA SER A 123 -7.14 -2.52 24.61
C SER A 123 -6.98 -1.19 23.86
N ILE A 124 -8.01 -0.77 23.11
CA ILE A 124 -8.09 0.59 22.51
C ILE A 124 -7.99 1.72 23.56
N LYS A 125 -8.15 1.41 24.84
CA LYS A 125 -8.00 2.36 25.96
C LYS A 125 -6.58 2.44 26.51
N HIS A 126 -5.66 1.58 26.03
CA HIS A 126 -4.28 1.55 26.50
C HIS A 126 -3.58 2.92 26.28
N ASP A 127 -2.69 3.29 27.18
CA ASP A 127 -2.00 4.60 27.20
C ASP A 127 -1.18 4.88 25.92
N LYS A 128 -0.55 3.87 25.34
CA LYS A 128 0.22 3.98 24.09
C LYS A 128 -0.64 4.20 22.84
N VAL A 129 -1.97 4.07 22.94
CA VAL A 129 -2.86 4.35 21.80
C VAL A 129 -3.01 5.84 21.59
N LYS A 130 -2.55 6.36 20.46
CA LYS A 130 -2.62 7.79 20.11
C LYS A 130 -4.05 8.22 19.74
N ARG A 131 -4.95 8.22 20.72
CA ARG A 131 -6.39 8.46 20.54
C ARG A 131 -6.73 9.82 19.90
N ARG A 132 -5.87 10.84 20.04
CA ARG A 132 -6.06 12.19 19.46
C ARG A 132 -5.50 12.30 18.04
N ALA A 133 -4.82 11.28 17.51
CA ALA A 133 -4.33 11.29 16.14
C ALA A 133 -5.50 11.42 15.16
N ARG A 134 -5.34 12.26 14.13
CA ARG A 134 -6.35 12.48 13.10
C ARG A 134 -6.37 11.31 12.13
N VAL A 135 -7.56 10.76 11.88
CA VAL A 135 -7.75 9.65 10.95
C VAL A 135 -7.64 10.17 9.52
N GLU A 136 -6.84 9.49 8.71
CA GLU A 136 -6.59 9.81 7.31
C GLU A 136 -7.33 8.85 6.39
N SER A 137 -7.26 7.55 6.69
CA SER A 137 -8.01 6.53 5.95
C SER A 137 -8.30 5.31 6.82
N VAL A 138 -9.32 4.56 6.40
CA VAL A 138 -9.78 3.32 7.05
C VAL A 138 -10.04 2.27 6.00
N HIS A 139 -9.46 1.09 6.19
CA HIS A 139 -9.57 -0.05 5.29
C HIS A 139 -9.93 -1.31 6.08
N GLU A 140 -10.95 -2.03 5.65
CA GLU A 140 -11.33 -3.31 6.25
C GLU A 140 -10.62 -4.46 5.56
N LEU A 141 -10.05 -5.37 6.33
CA LEU A 141 -9.52 -6.63 5.83
C LEU A 141 -10.65 -7.66 5.78
N ILE A 142 -10.95 -8.17 4.59
CA ILE A 142 -12.10 -9.04 4.33
C ILE A 142 -11.63 -10.47 4.06
N GLY A 143 -12.32 -11.45 4.65
CA GLY A 143 -12.11 -12.86 4.37
C GLY A 143 -11.04 -13.54 5.21
N ALA A 144 -10.74 -14.78 4.88
CA ALA A 144 -9.65 -15.54 5.45
C ALA A 144 -8.33 -15.21 4.75
N PRO A 145 -7.18 -15.30 5.43
CA PRO A 145 -5.89 -15.09 4.78
C PRO A 145 -5.73 -16.10 3.64
N LYS A 146 -5.41 -15.62 2.46
CA LYS A 146 -5.15 -16.47 1.28
C LYS A 146 -3.83 -17.24 1.42
N ILE A 147 -2.91 -16.73 2.22
CA ILE A 147 -1.56 -17.27 2.40
C ILE A 147 -1.16 -17.17 3.87
N THR A 148 -0.56 -18.21 4.41
CA THR A 148 -0.01 -18.26 5.77
C THR A 148 1.34 -17.53 5.86
N GLY A 149 1.84 -17.25 7.07
CA GLY A 149 3.15 -16.60 7.27
C GLY A 149 4.31 -17.31 6.53
N ALA A 150 4.29 -18.64 6.42
CA ALA A 150 5.25 -19.41 5.61
C ALA A 150 5.10 -19.12 4.11
N GLY A 151 3.88 -18.91 3.63
CA GLY A 151 3.60 -18.50 2.25
C GLY A 151 4.10 -17.09 1.94
N LEU A 152 4.08 -16.18 2.93
CA LEU A 152 4.68 -14.83 2.83
C LEU A 152 6.19 -14.87 2.62
N ALA A 153 6.87 -15.73 3.38
CA ALA A 153 8.30 -15.94 3.21
C ALA A 153 8.62 -16.48 1.81
N ALA A 154 7.79 -17.38 1.29
CA ALA A 154 7.93 -17.94 -0.06
C ALA A 154 7.64 -16.92 -1.16
N ILE A 155 6.65 -16.02 -0.97
CA ILE A 155 6.37 -14.91 -1.91
C ILE A 155 7.45 -13.84 -1.83
N ALA A 156 7.92 -13.51 -0.63
CA ALA A 156 9.05 -12.60 -0.46
C ALA A 156 10.37 -13.14 -1.04
N ALA A 157 10.45 -14.47 -1.23
CA ALA A 157 11.58 -15.12 -1.90
C ALA A 157 11.49 -15.09 -3.43
N LYS A 158 10.26 -15.00 -3.99
CA LYS A 158 10.07 -14.77 -5.43
C LYS A 158 10.00 -13.25 -5.62
N PRO A 159 10.89 -12.63 -6.38
CA PRO A 159 10.80 -11.20 -6.67
C PRO A 159 9.55 -10.95 -7.51
N VAL A 160 8.46 -10.55 -6.87
CA VAL A 160 7.42 -9.79 -7.58
C VAL A 160 8.08 -8.45 -7.87
N GLN A 161 8.43 -8.22 -9.13
CA GLN A 161 8.94 -6.93 -9.55
C GLN A 161 7.80 -5.94 -9.35
N SER A 162 8.00 -4.93 -8.50
CA SER A 162 7.04 -3.84 -8.42
C SER A 162 7.00 -3.12 -9.77
N ASP A 163 5.86 -2.58 -10.14
CA ASP A 163 5.65 -1.85 -11.38
C ASP A 163 6.71 -0.77 -11.61
N ARG A 164 7.15 -0.12 -10.52
CA ARG A 164 8.29 0.82 -10.56
C ARG A 164 9.63 0.16 -10.87
N VAL A 165 9.84 -1.09 -10.50
CA VAL A 165 11.06 -1.83 -10.87
C VAL A 165 11.01 -2.21 -12.34
N VAL A 166 9.84 -2.65 -12.81
CA VAL A 166 9.59 -2.96 -14.23
C VAL A 166 9.79 -1.69 -15.07
N ALA A 167 9.15 -0.59 -14.69
CA ALA A 167 9.31 0.72 -15.37
C ALA A 167 10.77 1.18 -15.43
N ARG A 168 11.52 1.07 -14.33
CA ARG A 168 12.97 1.41 -14.31
C ARG A 168 13.81 0.50 -15.19
N LYS A 169 13.45 -0.79 -15.29
CA LYS A 169 14.15 -1.72 -16.17
C LYS A 169 13.91 -1.32 -17.62
N LEU A 170 12.67 -1.09 -18.02
CA LEU A 170 12.32 -0.59 -19.35
C LEU A 170 13.01 0.73 -19.67
N ALA A 171 12.98 1.69 -18.73
CA ALA A 171 13.62 2.98 -18.90
C ALA A 171 15.11 2.85 -19.21
N ARG A 172 15.82 1.92 -18.54
CA ARG A 172 17.24 1.66 -18.81
C ARG A 172 17.47 0.92 -20.12
N GLU A 173 16.62 -0.06 -20.42
CA GLU A 173 16.74 -0.92 -21.60
C GLU A 173 16.56 -0.13 -22.89
N TYR A 174 15.60 0.81 -22.89
CA TYR A 174 15.25 1.59 -24.07
C TYR A 174 15.77 3.05 -24.06
N GLY A 175 16.47 3.46 -22.99
CA GLY A 175 16.98 4.82 -22.87
C GLY A 175 15.89 5.88 -22.74
N ILE A 176 14.74 5.52 -22.15
CA ILE A 176 13.56 6.37 -21.98
C ILE A 176 13.38 6.80 -20.52
N VAL A 177 12.53 7.79 -20.29
CA VAL A 177 12.13 8.20 -18.93
C VAL A 177 10.72 7.70 -18.66
N ILE A 178 10.52 7.04 -17.52
CA ILE A 178 9.21 6.61 -17.00
C ILE A 178 9.09 7.08 -15.56
N GLU A 179 8.13 7.96 -15.31
CA GLU A 179 7.79 8.45 -13.97
C GLU A 179 6.39 7.96 -13.61
N LEU A 180 6.29 7.08 -12.62
CA LEU A 180 5.01 6.59 -12.11
C LEU A 180 4.64 7.36 -10.84
N ASP A 181 3.53 8.08 -10.89
CA ASP A 181 3.01 8.87 -9.78
C ASP A 181 2.23 8.03 -8.77
N GLY A 182 1.47 7.04 -9.24
CA GLY A 182 0.68 6.17 -8.37
C GLY A 182 -0.19 5.17 -9.11
N TYR A 183 -1.27 4.79 -8.43
CA TYR A 183 -2.32 3.90 -8.94
C TYR A 183 -3.67 4.57 -8.76
N ASP A 184 -4.56 4.34 -9.70
CA ASP A 184 -5.96 4.75 -9.59
C ASP A 184 -6.83 3.70 -8.86
N ASP A 185 -8.14 3.95 -8.80
CA ASP A 185 -9.11 3.07 -8.14
C ASP A 185 -9.27 1.70 -8.85
N ASN A 186 -8.80 1.58 -10.10
CA ASN A 186 -8.82 0.36 -10.91
C ASN A 186 -7.49 -0.40 -10.85
N ASP A 187 -6.54 0.03 -10.00
CA ASP A 187 -5.16 -0.47 -9.93
C ASP A 187 -4.37 -0.23 -11.24
N ASP A 188 -4.77 0.74 -12.04
CA ASP A 188 -3.98 1.20 -13.18
C ASP A 188 -2.87 2.15 -12.70
N VAL A 189 -1.66 1.95 -13.19
CA VAL A 189 -0.58 2.90 -12.98
C VAL A 189 -0.87 4.18 -13.75
N PHE A 190 -0.63 5.32 -13.13
CA PHE A 190 -0.62 6.59 -13.83
C PHE A 190 0.71 7.31 -13.63
N GLY A 191 1.09 8.09 -14.62
CA GLY A 191 2.37 8.78 -14.62
C GLY A 191 2.71 9.31 -16.02
N TRP A 192 3.98 9.43 -16.30
CA TRP A 192 4.49 10.04 -17.51
C TRP A 192 5.56 9.17 -18.15
N VAL A 193 5.56 9.13 -19.47
CA VAL A 193 6.61 8.48 -20.28
C VAL A 193 7.16 9.49 -21.28
N ASP A 194 8.48 9.59 -21.35
CA ASP A 194 9.20 10.30 -22.40
C ASP A 194 10.03 9.29 -23.19
N ALA A 195 9.62 9.05 -24.42
CA ALA A 195 10.28 8.09 -25.30
C ALA A 195 10.24 8.59 -26.75
N PRO A 196 11.39 8.63 -27.45
CA PRO A 196 11.49 9.21 -28.79
C PRO A 196 10.73 8.43 -29.89
N PHE A 197 10.35 7.18 -29.61
CA PHE A 197 9.61 6.31 -30.53
C PHE A 197 8.09 6.32 -30.29
N LEU A 198 7.58 7.06 -29.29
CA LEU A 198 6.16 7.23 -29.09
C LEU A 198 5.63 8.36 -29.96
N SER A 199 4.57 8.09 -30.71
CA SER A 199 3.90 9.08 -31.56
C SER A 199 2.59 9.53 -30.93
N TYR A 200 2.26 10.80 -31.09
CA TYR A 200 1.09 11.45 -30.48
C TYR A 200 -0.25 10.90 -31.00
N ASP A 201 -0.28 10.31 -32.19
CA ASP A 201 -1.51 10.02 -32.92
C ASP A 201 -2.02 8.58 -32.75
N ASP A 202 -1.22 7.66 -32.18
CA ASP A 202 -1.50 6.22 -32.17
C ASP A 202 -1.65 5.61 -30.75
N ASP A 203 -2.01 6.38 -29.74
CA ASP A 203 -1.79 5.93 -28.36
C ASP A 203 -3.01 5.29 -27.67
N PRO A 204 -3.03 3.94 -27.51
CA PRO A 204 -4.05 3.26 -26.72
C PRO A 204 -3.91 3.50 -25.20
N LEU A 205 -2.82 4.11 -24.74
CA LEU A 205 -2.52 4.36 -23.33
C LEU A 205 -2.88 5.77 -22.87
N ARG A 206 -3.38 6.59 -23.82
CA ARG A 206 -3.61 8.01 -23.59
C ARG A 206 -4.77 8.27 -22.66
N TYR A 207 -4.52 9.07 -21.63
CA TYR A 207 -5.53 9.84 -20.92
C TYR A 207 -5.60 11.26 -21.47
N GLU A 208 -6.81 11.82 -21.65
CA GLU A 208 -7.02 13.20 -22.14
C GLU A 208 -6.55 14.21 -21.08
N GLY A 209 -5.27 14.48 -21.02
CA GLY A 209 -4.63 15.45 -20.14
C GLY A 209 -3.61 16.29 -20.90
N HIS A 210 -3.60 17.58 -20.67
CA HIS A 210 -2.75 18.56 -21.36
C HIS A 210 -1.27 18.35 -21.01
N GLY A 211 -0.53 17.62 -21.84
CA GLY A 211 0.92 17.51 -21.80
C GLY A 211 1.57 18.40 -22.83
N GLY A 212 2.35 19.38 -22.40
CA GLY A 212 3.28 20.09 -23.30
C GLY A 212 4.49 19.22 -23.60
N SER A 213 4.97 19.29 -24.85
CA SER A 213 6.25 18.83 -25.37
C SER A 213 6.87 17.54 -24.78
N GLY A 214 6.60 16.39 -25.41
CA GLY A 214 7.44 15.19 -25.30
C GLY A 214 7.09 14.22 -24.18
N TRP A 215 6.21 14.57 -23.27
CA TRP A 215 5.78 13.70 -22.18
C TRP A 215 4.38 13.16 -22.46
N TYR A 216 4.21 11.84 -22.34
CA TYR A 216 2.93 11.16 -22.50
C TYR A 216 2.39 10.76 -21.14
N GLU A 217 1.19 11.22 -20.81
CA GLU A 217 0.46 10.73 -19.62
C GLU A 217 -0.03 9.31 -19.88
N ILE A 218 0.24 8.41 -18.95
CA ILE A 218 -0.17 7.02 -19.03
C ILE A 218 -1.16 6.70 -17.90
N ARG A 219 -2.15 5.86 -18.22
CA ARG A 219 -3.07 5.27 -17.25
C ARG A 219 -3.45 3.87 -17.72
N CYS A 220 -2.73 2.86 -17.26
CA CYS A 220 -2.94 1.48 -17.70
C CYS A 220 -2.35 0.49 -16.68
N LYS A 221 -2.59 -0.80 -16.90
CA LYS A 221 -1.81 -1.85 -16.22
C LYS A 221 -0.35 -1.79 -16.66
N VAL A 222 0.56 -2.10 -15.73
CA VAL A 222 2.00 -2.05 -16.03
C VAL A 222 2.38 -3.05 -17.12
N GLU A 223 1.72 -4.21 -17.19
CA GLU A 223 1.94 -5.20 -18.24
C GLU A 223 1.58 -4.63 -19.61
N THR A 224 0.49 -3.86 -19.72
CA THR A 224 0.09 -3.18 -20.96
C THR A 224 1.12 -2.15 -21.38
N LEU A 225 1.67 -1.38 -20.41
CA LEU A 225 2.77 -0.45 -20.68
C LEU A 225 4.03 -1.18 -21.20
N VAL A 226 4.38 -2.30 -20.58
CA VAL A 226 5.52 -3.13 -21.02
C VAL A 226 5.34 -3.62 -22.45
N ASP A 227 4.18 -4.20 -22.75
CA ASP A 227 3.88 -4.75 -24.09
C ASP A 227 3.89 -3.64 -25.13
N TYR A 228 3.32 -2.48 -24.82
CA TYR A 228 3.28 -1.32 -25.72
C TYR A 228 4.69 -0.80 -26.03
N ILE A 229 5.53 -0.59 -25.00
CA ILE A 229 6.90 -0.11 -25.20
C ILE A 229 7.71 -1.13 -26.01
N ASN A 230 7.59 -2.43 -25.71
CA ASN A 230 8.30 -3.48 -26.45
C ASN A 230 7.90 -3.52 -27.93
N GLN A 231 6.61 -3.38 -28.24
CA GLN A 231 6.11 -3.36 -29.62
C GLN A 231 6.62 -2.14 -30.41
N ARG A 232 6.61 -0.96 -29.79
CA ARG A 232 7.04 0.28 -30.46
C ARG A 232 8.55 0.39 -30.60
N ALA A 233 9.32 -0.12 -29.65
CA ALA A 233 10.77 -0.13 -29.76
C ALA A 233 11.30 -1.17 -30.77
N ALA A 234 10.46 -2.15 -31.16
CA ALA A 234 10.79 -3.15 -32.18
C ALA A 234 10.40 -2.74 -33.61
N ALA A 235 9.63 -1.68 -33.77
CA ALA A 235 9.16 -1.16 -35.07
C ALA A 235 10.12 -0.10 -35.63
#